data_dcc5f4445bafa0cfc66f3dad93251657
#
_entry.id   dcc5f4445bafa0cfc66f3dad93251657
#
_cell.length_a   1.000
_cell.length_b   1.000
_cell.length_c   1.000
_cell.angle_alpha   90.00
_cell.angle_beta   90.00
_cell.angle_gamma   90.00
#
_symmetry.space_group_name_H-M   'P 1'
#
loop_
_entity.id
_entity.type
_entity.pdbx_description
1 polymer ?
#
loop_
_entity_poly.entity_id
_entity_poly.type
_entity_poly.pdbx_seq_one_letter_code
_entity_poly.pdbx_strand_id
1 'polypeptide(L)'
;HGVAAGAGEVLEAFAQRESKQQADTPDMVYPEVLARVHTALAEHWGISSSKSEAREFGASVGNWPAFADAPEALGILKEHFKLVILSNVDRTSFRASNDKLGVEFDAVFTAQDIGSYKPDPRNFAALVDGLKGLGVEAKRTLHTAQSLFHAHVPAGAAGLATAWINRRHDQEGGGATMPVAQAAQTDFHFTSLAEMVERLKA
;
A
#
# COMPACT_ATOMS: atom_id res chain seq x y z
N HIS A 1 5.73 20.28 14.72
CA HIS A 1 5.58 21.64 14.21
C HIS A 1 4.35 22.38 14.78
N GLY A 2 3.52 21.77 15.64
CA GLY A 2 2.40 22.45 16.31
C GLY A 2 1.25 22.84 15.38
N VAL A 3 0.94 22.03 14.37
CA VAL A 3 -0.20 22.24 13.48
C VAL A 3 -1.51 22.08 14.26
N ALA A 4 -2.40 23.05 14.15
CA ALA A 4 -3.75 23.01 14.73
C ALA A 4 -4.70 22.23 13.80
N ALA A 5 -4.39 20.96 13.53
CA ALA A 5 -5.20 20.06 12.70
C ALA A 5 -5.39 18.74 13.42
N GLY A 6 -6.56 18.13 13.26
CA GLY A 6 -6.84 16.78 13.76
C GLY A 6 -6.07 15.71 12.99
N ALA A 7 -5.80 14.56 13.62
CA ALA A 7 -5.07 13.45 12.97
C ALA A 7 -5.75 13.00 11.65
N GLY A 8 -7.08 12.96 11.61
CA GLY A 8 -7.83 12.63 10.38
C GLY A 8 -7.57 13.62 9.25
N GLU A 9 -7.61 14.91 9.53
CA GLU A 9 -7.34 15.98 8.56
C GLU A 9 -5.91 15.89 7.99
N VAL A 10 -4.93 15.59 8.85
CA VAL A 10 -3.53 15.41 8.42
C VAL A 10 -3.39 14.21 7.50
N LEU A 11 -4.04 13.09 7.83
CA LEU A 11 -4.01 11.87 7.01
C LEU A 11 -4.69 12.07 5.66
N GLU A 12 -5.81 12.77 5.61
CA GLU A 12 -6.52 13.09 4.35
C GLU A 12 -5.68 14.02 3.48
N ALA A 13 -5.12 15.07 4.07
CA ALA A 13 -4.23 15.98 3.35
C ALA A 13 -2.98 15.29 2.81
N PHE A 14 -2.43 14.32 3.57
CA PHE A 14 -1.35 13.47 3.12
C PHE A 14 -1.77 12.62 1.92
N ALA A 15 -2.89 11.87 2.04
CA ALA A 15 -3.38 10.99 0.97
C ALA A 15 -3.61 11.74 -0.35
N GLN A 16 -4.19 12.94 -0.29
CA GLN A 16 -4.42 13.77 -1.47
C GLN A 16 -3.11 14.18 -2.15
N ARG A 17 -2.12 14.64 -1.37
CA ARG A 17 -0.84 15.12 -1.91
C ARG A 17 0.02 13.97 -2.41
N GLU A 18 0.04 12.87 -1.69
CA GLU A 18 0.76 11.67 -2.10
C GLU A 18 0.22 11.13 -3.42
N SER A 19 -1.10 10.93 -3.52
CA SER A 19 -1.74 10.45 -4.75
C SER A 19 -1.49 11.38 -5.93
N LYS A 20 -1.57 12.70 -5.71
CA LYS A 20 -1.25 13.68 -6.74
C LYS A 20 0.22 13.61 -7.16
N GLN A 21 1.17 13.57 -6.21
CA GLN A 21 2.59 13.52 -6.51
C GLN A 21 2.97 12.24 -7.28
N GLN A 22 2.39 11.10 -6.90
CA GLN A 22 2.57 9.83 -7.60
C GLN A 22 2.04 9.89 -9.04
N ALA A 23 0.91 10.56 -9.27
CA ALA A 23 0.36 10.75 -10.62
C ALA A 23 1.20 11.70 -11.48
N ASP A 24 1.69 12.79 -10.89
CA ASP A 24 2.49 13.81 -11.58
C ASP A 24 3.92 13.31 -11.95
N THR A 25 4.47 12.38 -11.16
CA THR A 25 5.84 11.87 -11.33
C THR A 25 5.88 10.35 -11.12
N PRO A 26 5.31 9.57 -12.04
CA PRO A 26 5.09 8.13 -11.84
C PRO A 26 6.38 7.29 -11.75
N ASP A 27 7.50 7.78 -12.22
CA ASP A 27 8.82 7.15 -12.18
C ASP A 27 9.70 7.61 -11.02
N MET A 28 9.24 8.61 -10.23
CA MET A 28 9.97 9.09 -9.04
C MET A 28 10.01 8.01 -7.96
N VAL A 29 11.17 7.82 -7.32
CA VAL A 29 11.29 6.87 -6.20
C VAL A 29 10.53 7.36 -4.96
N TYR A 30 9.97 6.43 -4.21
CA TYR A 30 9.03 6.75 -3.12
C TYR A 30 9.58 7.67 -2.03
N PRO A 31 10.87 7.57 -1.59
CA PRO A 31 11.45 8.54 -0.66
C PRO A 31 11.42 10.00 -1.17
N GLU A 32 11.59 10.21 -2.47
CA GLU A 32 11.51 11.54 -3.07
C GLU A 32 10.06 12.04 -3.15
N VAL A 33 9.11 11.14 -3.47
CA VAL A 33 7.67 11.44 -3.39
C VAL A 33 7.32 11.91 -1.98
N LEU A 34 7.69 11.17 -0.96
CA LEU A 34 7.41 11.53 0.43
C LEU A 34 8.07 12.86 0.85
N ALA A 35 9.30 13.11 0.41
CA ALA A 35 9.98 14.38 0.69
C ALA A 35 9.23 15.57 0.08
N ARG A 36 8.70 15.45 -1.14
CA ARG A 36 7.87 16.47 -1.78
C ARG A 36 6.51 16.62 -1.09
N VAL A 37 5.89 15.51 -0.70
CA VAL A 37 4.63 15.52 0.07
C VAL A 37 4.82 16.26 1.39
N HIS A 38 5.92 16.01 2.11
CA HIS A 38 6.25 16.72 3.34
C HIS A 38 6.33 18.23 3.11
N THR A 39 7.04 18.68 2.07
CA THR A 39 7.15 20.10 1.72
C THR A 39 5.78 20.71 1.40
N ALA A 40 4.97 20.02 0.59
CA ALA A 40 3.64 20.49 0.22
C ALA A 40 2.66 20.54 1.41
N LEU A 41 2.82 19.63 2.40
CA LEU A 41 2.07 19.69 3.65
C LEU A 41 2.50 20.87 4.53
N ALA A 42 3.80 21.12 4.63
CA ALA A 42 4.33 22.26 5.37
C ALA A 42 3.80 23.59 4.78
N GLU A 43 3.85 23.74 3.46
CA GLU A 43 3.28 24.90 2.75
C GLU A 43 1.78 25.04 3.00
N HIS A 44 1.04 23.94 2.99
CA HIS A 44 -0.42 23.94 3.23
C HIS A 44 -0.81 24.53 4.59
N TRP A 45 -0.02 24.25 5.61
CA TRP A 45 -0.28 24.76 6.97
C TRP A 45 0.56 26.00 7.32
N GLY A 46 1.27 26.58 6.35
CA GLY A 46 2.07 27.79 6.57
C GLY A 46 3.22 27.60 7.57
N ILE A 47 3.74 26.37 7.68
CA ILE A 47 4.88 26.06 8.55
C ILE A 47 6.17 25.97 7.74
N SER A 48 7.28 26.42 8.35
CA SER A 48 8.59 26.27 7.73
C SER A 48 9.05 24.81 7.78
N SER A 49 9.64 24.35 6.69
CA SER A 49 10.27 23.03 6.60
C SER A 49 11.61 23.16 5.88
N SER A 50 12.62 22.49 6.42
CA SER A 50 13.93 22.43 5.80
C SER A 50 14.01 21.24 4.82
N LYS A 51 14.95 21.33 3.88
CA LYS A 51 15.27 20.18 2.98
C LYS A 51 15.75 18.95 3.75
N SER A 52 16.32 19.12 4.93
CA SER A 52 16.76 18.00 5.79
C SER A 52 15.56 17.25 6.34
N GLU A 53 14.58 17.97 6.91
CA GLU A 53 13.34 17.38 7.45
C GLU A 53 12.54 16.66 6.36
N ALA A 54 12.44 17.24 5.17
CA ALA A 54 11.78 16.60 4.05
C ALA A 54 12.47 15.29 3.64
N ARG A 55 13.80 15.25 3.60
CA ARG A 55 14.56 14.02 3.31
C ARG A 55 14.42 12.97 4.41
N GLU A 56 14.45 13.40 5.67
CA GLU A 56 14.26 12.51 6.82
C GLU A 56 12.86 11.88 6.79
N PHE A 57 11.84 12.67 6.49
CA PHE A 57 10.49 12.13 6.26
C PHE A 57 10.46 11.15 5.09
N GLY A 58 11.11 11.46 3.98
CA GLY A 58 11.25 10.56 2.83
C GLY A 58 11.88 9.22 3.19
N ALA A 59 12.89 9.23 4.06
CA ALA A 59 13.60 8.03 4.51
C ALA A 59 12.87 7.25 5.62
N SER A 60 11.70 7.72 6.09
CA SER A 60 11.05 7.20 7.30
C SER A 60 10.41 5.82 7.14
N VAL A 61 10.18 5.33 5.92
CA VAL A 61 9.47 4.06 5.66
C VAL A 61 10.11 2.90 6.42
N GLY A 62 11.43 2.86 6.52
CA GLY A 62 12.16 1.86 7.30
C GLY A 62 11.81 1.85 8.80
N ASN A 63 11.25 2.93 9.33
CA ASN A 63 10.83 3.04 10.74
C ASN A 63 9.35 2.71 10.95
N TRP A 64 8.56 2.56 9.89
CA TRP A 64 7.13 2.25 10.04
C TRP A 64 6.95 0.84 10.60
N PRO A 65 6.08 0.67 11.61
CA PRO A 65 5.87 -0.64 12.22
C PRO A 65 5.08 -1.57 11.28
N ALA A 66 5.35 -2.86 11.36
CA ALA A 66 4.45 -3.86 10.83
C ALA A 66 3.22 -4.00 11.75
N PHE A 67 2.08 -4.40 11.19
CA PHE A 67 0.95 -4.85 12.01
C PHE A 67 1.34 -6.11 12.77
N ALA A 68 0.97 -6.19 14.04
CA ALA A 68 1.42 -7.24 14.95
C ALA A 68 1.03 -8.66 14.48
N ASP A 69 -0.09 -8.80 13.79
CA ASP A 69 -0.60 -10.07 13.24
C ASP A 69 0.06 -10.46 11.92
N ALA A 70 0.74 -9.52 11.22
CA ALA A 70 1.17 -9.75 9.86
C ALA A 70 2.27 -10.82 9.71
N PRO A 71 3.34 -10.85 10.53
CA PRO A 71 4.39 -11.86 10.39
C PRO A 71 3.87 -13.29 10.53
N GLU A 72 3.09 -13.58 11.58
CA GLU A 72 2.53 -14.90 11.84
C GLU A 72 1.54 -15.31 10.73
N ALA A 73 0.60 -14.42 10.40
CA ALA A 73 -0.39 -14.69 9.37
C ALA A 73 0.24 -14.96 7.99
N LEU A 74 1.25 -14.17 7.61
CA LEU A 74 1.97 -14.38 6.35
C LEU A 74 2.77 -15.69 6.37
N GLY A 75 3.35 -16.08 7.50
CA GLY A 75 4.01 -17.37 7.67
C GLY A 75 3.06 -18.54 7.37
N ILE A 76 1.87 -18.51 7.95
CA ILE A 76 0.84 -19.54 7.72
C ILE A 76 0.36 -19.54 6.26
N LEU A 77 0.11 -18.35 5.70
CA LEU A 77 -0.30 -18.24 4.29
C LEU A 77 0.76 -18.78 3.33
N LYS A 78 2.04 -18.59 3.64
CA LYS A 78 3.17 -19.08 2.83
C LYS A 78 3.23 -20.62 2.77
N GLU A 79 2.74 -21.33 3.77
CA GLU A 79 2.66 -22.79 3.76
C GLU A 79 1.69 -23.34 2.72
N HIS A 80 0.69 -22.53 2.31
CA HIS A 80 -0.41 -22.94 1.46
C HIS A 80 -0.46 -22.24 0.10
N PHE A 81 0.14 -21.04 0.01
CA PHE A 81 0.03 -20.16 -1.16
C PHE A 81 1.39 -19.60 -1.58
N LYS A 82 1.51 -19.27 -2.86
CA LYS A 82 2.54 -18.36 -3.33
C LYS A 82 2.19 -16.94 -2.91
N LEU A 83 3.11 -16.27 -2.25
CA LEU A 83 2.95 -14.89 -1.80
C LEU A 83 3.67 -13.94 -2.75
N VAL A 84 2.93 -12.98 -3.29
CA VAL A 84 3.44 -11.99 -4.22
C VAL A 84 3.13 -10.58 -3.73
N ILE A 85 4.09 -9.70 -3.79
CA ILE A 85 3.93 -8.28 -3.43
C ILE A 85 3.73 -7.43 -4.68
N LEU A 86 2.75 -6.51 -4.60
CA LEU A 86 2.59 -5.36 -5.48
C LEU A 86 2.49 -4.09 -4.63
N SER A 87 3.56 -3.30 -4.54
CA SER A 87 3.67 -2.20 -3.58
C SER A 87 4.03 -0.86 -4.22
N ASN A 88 3.40 0.22 -3.71
CA ASN A 88 3.67 1.61 -4.08
C ASN A 88 4.90 2.18 -3.35
N VAL A 89 5.97 1.40 -3.26
CA VAL A 89 7.25 1.84 -2.66
C VAL A 89 8.41 1.51 -3.61
N ASP A 90 9.60 1.93 -3.26
CA ASP A 90 10.85 1.50 -3.92
C ASP A 90 11.38 0.20 -3.28
N ARG A 91 12.40 -0.39 -3.93
CA ARG A 91 13.00 -1.66 -3.49
C ARG A 91 13.62 -1.59 -2.09
N THR A 92 14.26 -0.46 -1.78
CA THR A 92 14.93 -0.28 -0.48
C THR A 92 13.92 -0.14 0.64
N SER A 93 12.88 0.67 0.43
CA SER A 93 11.77 0.83 1.38
C SER A 93 11.02 -0.48 1.60
N PHE A 94 10.79 -1.27 0.53
CA PHE A 94 10.16 -2.58 0.68
C PHE A 94 11.05 -3.55 1.48
N ARG A 95 12.36 -3.60 1.20
CA ARG A 95 13.28 -4.47 1.96
C ARG A 95 13.23 -4.19 3.45
N ALA A 96 13.30 -2.91 3.86
CA ALA A 96 13.22 -2.52 5.26
C ALA A 96 11.88 -2.89 5.92
N SER A 97 10.78 -2.87 5.16
CA SER A 97 9.48 -3.36 5.63
C SER A 97 9.46 -4.89 5.73
N ASN A 98 10.05 -5.59 4.77
CA ASN A 98 10.08 -7.05 4.73
C ASN A 98 10.93 -7.66 5.84
N ASP A 99 12.00 -6.99 6.27
CA ASP A 99 12.81 -7.41 7.42
C ASP A 99 11.97 -7.56 8.70
N LYS A 100 10.85 -6.80 8.80
CA LYS A 100 9.90 -6.88 9.92
C LYS A 100 8.83 -7.94 9.73
N LEU A 101 8.52 -8.29 8.48
CA LEU A 101 7.53 -9.34 8.16
C LEU A 101 8.14 -10.74 8.27
N GLY A 102 9.44 -10.88 8.05
CA GLY A 102 10.18 -12.13 8.21
C GLY A 102 9.76 -13.24 7.24
N VAL A 103 9.18 -12.90 6.09
CA VAL A 103 8.65 -13.86 5.11
C VAL A 103 9.35 -13.68 3.77
N GLU A 104 9.70 -14.79 3.13
CA GLU A 104 10.20 -14.81 1.76
C GLU A 104 9.02 -14.82 0.78
N PHE A 105 8.93 -13.79 -0.07
CA PHE A 105 7.92 -13.70 -1.12
C PHE A 105 8.40 -14.36 -2.42
N ASP A 106 7.48 -15.01 -3.15
CA ASP A 106 7.78 -15.67 -4.43
C ASP A 106 8.07 -14.66 -5.54
N ALA A 107 7.53 -13.46 -5.45
CA ALA A 107 7.88 -12.32 -6.28
C ALA A 107 7.53 -11.00 -5.59
N VAL A 108 8.27 -9.95 -5.95
CA VAL A 108 8.06 -8.58 -5.45
C VAL A 108 8.07 -7.62 -6.64
N PHE A 109 6.99 -6.89 -6.81
CA PHE A 109 6.82 -5.83 -7.79
C PHE A 109 6.64 -4.51 -7.07
N THR A 110 7.62 -3.61 -7.19
CA THR A 110 7.55 -2.28 -6.59
C THR A 110 7.18 -1.24 -7.66
N ALA A 111 6.69 -0.07 -7.23
CA ALA A 111 6.47 1.06 -8.13
C ALA A 111 7.75 1.43 -8.89
N GLN A 112 8.92 1.30 -8.26
CA GLN A 112 10.22 1.53 -8.90
C GLN A 112 10.51 0.54 -10.03
N ASP A 113 10.13 -0.74 -9.89
CA ASP A 113 10.32 -1.78 -10.93
C ASP A 113 9.46 -1.52 -12.14
N ILE A 114 8.24 -1.02 -11.91
CA ILE A 114 7.20 -0.84 -12.94
C ILE A 114 7.31 0.54 -13.59
N GLY A 115 7.87 1.54 -12.89
CA GLY A 115 7.86 2.94 -13.30
C GLY A 115 6.46 3.56 -13.19
N SER A 116 5.67 3.12 -12.21
CA SER A 116 4.28 3.56 -12.02
C SER A 116 3.77 3.22 -10.63
N TYR A 117 2.87 4.05 -10.11
CA TYR A 117 2.16 3.87 -8.85
C TYR A 117 0.73 3.37 -9.07
N LYS A 118 0.25 2.45 -8.20
CA LYS A 118 -1.19 2.16 -8.15
C LYS A 118 -1.96 3.47 -7.83
N PRO A 119 -3.11 3.71 -8.43
CA PRO A 119 -4.00 2.78 -9.13
C PRO A 119 -3.77 2.66 -10.65
N ASP A 120 -2.67 3.16 -11.20
CA ASP A 120 -2.40 3.05 -12.64
C ASP A 120 -2.47 1.58 -13.08
N PRO A 121 -3.22 1.25 -14.16
CA PRO A 121 -3.43 -0.12 -14.62
C PRO A 121 -2.13 -0.84 -15.05
N ARG A 122 -1.04 -0.11 -15.37
CA ARG A 122 0.28 -0.72 -15.64
C ARG A 122 0.77 -1.59 -14.49
N ASN A 123 0.45 -1.23 -13.25
CA ASN A 123 0.84 -2.00 -12.07
C ASN A 123 0.17 -3.38 -12.06
N PHE A 124 -1.11 -3.44 -12.38
CA PHE A 124 -1.86 -4.70 -12.42
C PHE A 124 -1.54 -5.53 -13.67
N ALA A 125 -1.23 -4.90 -14.80
CA ALA A 125 -0.72 -5.58 -15.98
C ALA A 125 0.64 -6.26 -15.68
N ALA A 126 1.56 -5.55 -15.04
CA ALA A 126 2.85 -6.11 -14.61
C ALA A 126 2.68 -7.26 -13.60
N LEU A 127 1.76 -7.13 -12.65
CA LEU A 127 1.42 -8.21 -11.71
C LEU A 127 0.93 -9.46 -12.47
N VAL A 128 -0.05 -9.30 -13.34
CA VAL A 128 -0.64 -10.43 -14.11
C VAL A 128 0.41 -11.12 -14.97
N ASP A 129 1.31 -10.37 -15.61
CA ASP A 129 2.40 -10.93 -16.39
C ASP A 129 3.43 -11.67 -15.50
N GLY A 130 3.76 -11.11 -14.35
CA GLY A 130 4.63 -11.76 -13.37
C GLY A 130 4.03 -13.05 -12.81
N LEU A 131 2.71 -13.09 -12.57
CA LEU A 131 2.00 -14.30 -12.14
C LEU A 131 2.10 -15.42 -13.17
N LYS A 132 2.02 -15.11 -14.47
CA LYS A 132 2.23 -16.10 -15.55
C LYS A 132 3.64 -16.72 -15.46
N GLY A 133 4.66 -15.91 -15.15
CA GLY A 133 6.03 -16.39 -14.93
C GLY A 133 6.15 -17.37 -13.75
N LEU A 134 5.25 -17.28 -12.77
CA LEU A 134 5.13 -18.20 -11.63
C LEU A 134 4.21 -19.40 -11.92
N GLY A 135 3.63 -19.49 -13.13
CA GLY A 135 2.66 -20.51 -13.49
C GLY A 135 1.29 -20.33 -12.82
N VAL A 136 0.93 -19.10 -12.43
CA VAL A 136 -0.34 -18.77 -11.76
C VAL A 136 -1.21 -17.93 -12.69
N GLU A 137 -2.48 -18.35 -12.83
CA GLU A 137 -3.47 -17.59 -13.58
C GLU A 137 -4.12 -16.50 -12.71
N ALA A 138 -4.49 -15.36 -13.31
CA ALA A 138 -5.14 -14.25 -12.61
C ALA A 138 -6.40 -14.71 -11.83
N LYS A 139 -7.24 -15.57 -12.41
CA LYS A 139 -8.45 -16.12 -11.76
C LYS A 139 -8.19 -16.97 -10.50
N ARG A 140 -6.93 -17.39 -10.27
CA ARG A 140 -6.48 -18.14 -9.09
C ARG A 140 -5.73 -17.25 -8.10
N THR A 141 -5.82 -15.94 -8.28
CA THR A 141 -5.10 -14.97 -7.47
C THR A 141 -6.09 -14.15 -6.64
N LEU A 142 -5.84 -14.08 -5.34
CA LEU A 142 -6.56 -13.24 -4.41
C LEU A 142 -5.71 -11.99 -4.09
N HIS A 143 -6.16 -10.83 -4.56
CA HIS A 143 -5.51 -9.56 -4.24
C HIS A 143 -5.95 -9.07 -2.86
N THR A 144 -5.05 -9.12 -1.89
CA THR A 144 -5.33 -8.78 -0.49
C THR A 144 -4.72 -7.43 -0.15
N ALA A 145 -5.53 -6.46 0.27
CA ALA A 145 -5.05 -5.11 0.57
C ALA A 145 -5.98 -4.33 1.51
N GLN A 146 -5.47 -3.22 2.07
CA GLN A 146 -6.25 -2.27 2.86
C GLN A 146 -6.88 -1.18 1.99
N SER A 147 -6.16 -0.62 1.01
CA SER A 147 -6.63 0.51 0.23
C SER A 147 -7.65 0.08 -0.83
N LEU A 148 -8.88 0.59 -0.71
CA LEU A 148 -9.90 0.39 -1.73
C LEU A 148 -9.52 1.11 -3.04
N PHE A 149 -9.02 2.34 -2.94
CA PHE A 149 -8.66 3.18 -4.08
C PHE A 149 -7.47 2.63 -4.87
N HIS A 150 -6.34 2.39 -4.20
CA HIS A 150 -5.11 1.98 -4.87
C HIS A 150 -5.10 0.51 -5.29
N ALA A 151 -5.92 -0.33 -4.66
CA ALA A 151 -5.81 -1.77 -4.79
C ALA A 151 -7.08 -2.44 -5.33
N HIS A 152 -8.21 -2.35 -4.64
CA HIS A 152 -9.38 -3.19 -4.95
C HIS A 152 -10.07 -2.79 -6.25
N VAL A 153 -10.28 -1.49 -6.49
CA VAL A 153 -10.89 -1.01 -7.74
C VAL A 153 -10.10 -1.48 -8.97
N PRO A 154 -8.78 -1.24 -9.07
CA PRO A 154 -8.02 -1.69 -10.23
C PRO A 154 -7.76 -3.21 -10.26
N ALA A 155 -7.71 -3.91 -9.11
CA ALA A 155 -7.59 -5.36 -9.08
C ALA A 155 -8.83 -6.04 -9.67
N GLY A 156 -10.03 -5.59 -9.31
CA GLY A 156 -11.28 -6.06 -9.90
C GLY A 156 -11.32 -5.83 -11.42
N ALA A 157 -10.88 -4.65 -11.88
CA ALA A 157 -10.78 -4.34 -13.31
C ALA A 157 -9.77 -5.25 -14.05
N ALA A 158 -8.74 -5.75 -13.34
CA ALA A 158 -7.78 -6.72 -13.87
C ALA A 158 -8.25 -8.19 -13.78
N GLY A 159 -9.47 -8.44 -13.28
CA GLY A 159 -10.06 -9.78 -13.16
C GLY A 159 -9.52 -10.62 -12.00
N LEU A 160 -8.95 -9.98 -10.97
CA LEU A 160 -8.50 -10.63 -9.76
C LEU A 160 -9.63 -10.72 -8.74
N ALA A 161 -9.70 -11.80 -7.97
CA ALA A 161 -10.48 -11.84 -6.75
C ALA A 161 -9.84 -10.92 -5.69
N THR A 162 -10.66 -10.38 -4.79
CA THR A 162 -10.24 -9.33 -3.85
C THR A 162 -10.61 -9.65 -2.40
N ALA A 163 -9.68 -9.43 -1.48
CA ALA A 163 -9.90 -9.51 -0.04
C ALA A 163 -9.52 -8.18 0.63
N TRP A 164 -10.49 -7.47 1.14
CA TRP A 164 -10.28 -6.22 1.84
C TRP A 164 -9.92 -6.47 3.29
N ILE A 165 -8.73 -6.00 3.71
CA ILE A 165 -8.32 -6.00 5.11
C ILE A 165 -8.62 -4.62 5.69
N ASN A 166 -9.80 -4.47 6.29
CA ASN A 166 -10.26 -3.21 6.87
C ASN A 166 -9.62 -2.97 8.24
N ARG A 167 -8.37 -2.55 8.23
CA ARG A 167 -7.59 -2.22 9.45
C ARG A 167 -8.16 -1.06 10.27
N ARG A 168 -9.13 -0.33 9.71
CA ARG A 168 -9.76 0.84 10.33
C ARG A 168 -11.26 0.65 10.58
N HIS A 169 -11.71 -0.61 10.72
CA HIS A 169 -13.12 -0.96 10.91
C HIS A 169 -13.77 -0.28 12.12
N ASP A 170 -12.98 0.13 13.12
CA ASP A 170 -13.37 0.81 14.35
C ASP A 170 -13.07 2.32 14.35
N GLN A 171 -12.63 2.88 13.21
CA GLN A 171 -12.20 4.27 13.09
C GLN A 171 -12.94 4.97 11.95
N GLU A 172 -13.18 6.26 12.13
CA GLU A 172 -13.74 7.09 11.06
C GLU A 172 -12.70 7.46 10.00
N GLY A 173 -13.16 7.57 8.74
CA GLY A 173 -12.36 8.01 7.60
C GLY A 173 -11.43 6.93 7.01
N GLY A 174 -10.88 7.22 5.85
CA GLY A 174 -10.02 6.31 5.08
C GLY A 174 -8.57 6.19 5.59
N GLY A 175 -8.16 7.05 6.54
CA GLY A 175 -6.76 7.17 6.94
C GLY A 175 -5.92 7.84 5.84
N ALA A 176 -4.71 7.35 5.63
CA ALA A 176 -3.79 7.85 4.61
C ALA A 176 -4.07 7.24 3.22
N THR A 177 -5.33 7.14 2.82
CA THR A 177 -5.72 6.62 1.49
C THR A 177 -6.87 7.44 0.92
N MET A 178 -6.88 7.62 -0.39
CA MET A 178 -7.94 8.34 -1.08
C MET A 178 -9.29 7.63 -0.92
N PRO A 179 -10.39 8.38 -0.74
CA PRO A 179 -11.73 7.80 -0.77
C PRO A 179 -12.06 7.29 -2.17
N VAL A 180 -12.90 6.28 -2.24
CA VAL A 180 -13.47 5.80 -3.51
C VAL A 180 -14.82 6.48 -3.76
N ALA A 181 -15.08 6.86 -5.03
CA ALA A 181 -16.32 7.57 -5.40
C ALA A 181 -17.57 6.68 -5.28
N GLN A 182 -17.41 5.36 -5.36
CA GLN A 182 -18.47 4.37 -5.16
C GLN A 182 -17.94 3.28 -4.24
N ALA A 183 -18.83 2.63 -3.48
CA ALA A 183 -18.45 1.49 -2.64
C ALA A 183 -17.78 0.42 -3.51
N ALA A 184 -16.49 0.21 -3.29
CA ALA A 184 -15.75 -0.84 -3.97
C ALA A 184 -16.33 -2.19 -3.52
N GLN A 185 -16.78 -3.00 -4.48
CA GLN A 185 -17.17 -4.38 -4.19
C GLN A 185 -15.89 -5.20 -4.01
N THR A 186 -15.85 -5.95 -2.92
CA THR A 186 -14.77 -6.89 -2.63
C THR A 186 -15.38 -8.28 -2.41
N ASP A 187 -14.69 -9.33 -2.85
CA ASP A 187 -15.21 -10.71 -2.72
C ASP A 187 -15.16 -11.16 -1.26
N PHE A 188 -14.17 -10.70 -0.51
CA PHE A 188 -13.98 -11.01 0.92
C PHE A 188 -13.67 -9.76 1.71
N HIS A 189 -14.08 -9.77 2.99
CA HIS A 189 -13.83 -8.67 3.92
C HIS A 189 -13.37 -9.25 5.27
N PHE A 190 -12.24 -8.74 5.77
CA PHE A 190 -11.65 -9.09 7.06
C PHE A 190 -11.16 -7.81 7.76
N THR A 191 -11.04 -7.85 9.07
CA THR A 191 -10.47 -6.75 9.87
C THR A 191 -8.96 -6.90 10.08
N SER A 192 -8.42 -8.11 9.86
CA SER A 192 -7.00 -8.43 10.03
C SER A 192 -6.57 -9.59 9.14
N LEU A 193 -5.26 -9.78 8.96
CA LEU A 193 -4.74 -10.99 8.31
C LEU A 193 -4.93 -12.23 9.19
N ALA A 194 -4.88 -12.07 10.52
CA ALA A 194 -5.18 -13.16 11.45
C ALA A 194 -6.60 -13.68 11.25
N GLU A 195 -7.61 -12.81 11.17
CA GLU A 195 -9.00 -13.21 10.87
C GLU A 195 -9.11 -13.94 9.53
N MET A 196 -8.42 -13.43 8.50
CA MET A 196 -8.38 -14.09 7.20
C MET A 196 -7.84 -15.53 7.30
N VAL A 197 -6.73 -15.73 8.04
CA VAL A 197 -6.14 -17.06 8.26
C VAL A 197 -7.06 -17.99 9.02
N GLU A 198 -7.73 -17.52 10.06
CA GLU A 198 -8.72 -18.32 10.81
C GLU A 198 -9.86 -18.81 9.92
N ARG A 199 -10.34 -17.96 9.02
CA ARG A 199 -11.40 -18.33 8.06
C ARG A 199 -10.95 -19.33 7.00
N LEU A 200 -9.66 -19.39 6.69
CA LEU A 200 -9.10 -20.39 5.77
C LEU A 200 -8.94 -21.77 6.42
N LYS A 201 -8.87 -21.84 7.76
CA LYS A 201 -8.77 -23.10 8.52
C LYS A 201 -10.12 -23.74 8.83
N ALA A 202 -11.21 -23.00 8.67
CA ALA A 202 -12.58 -23.42 8.95
C ALA A 202 -13.25 -24.06 7.74
#